data_c4ba7e727c611bf5787b64fd39d80836
#
_entry.id   c4ba7e727c611bf5787b64fd39d80836
#
_cell.length_a   1.000
_cell.length_b   1.000
_cell.length_c   1.000
_cell.angle_alpha   90.00
_cell.angle_beta   90.00
_cell.angle_gamma   90.00
#
_symmetry.space_group_name_H-M   'P 1'
#
loop_
_entity.id
_entity.type
_entity.pdbx_description
1 polymer ?
#
loop_
_entity_poly.entity_id
_entity_poly.type
_entity_poly.pdbx_seq_one_letter_code
_entity_poly.pdbx_strand_id
1 'polypeptide(L)'
;MPQAPVAVVAVDRVSGSQVQARTEDVVAVEEPLGIALGYTDAHGRQQRDWVVTMRTPGGDLELVLGFLFAEGVIQSAADITSIRHCDSGSDLESQGNRVRVELSDFVRVPPHVFRRQNPLNSSCGVCGKATLEDLRVRCEPVPVQAGFEVAAEVLRSLPEAVRQRQPVFGATGGLHAVAWFERTGAFVDLAEDVGRHNAMDKLVGRALGAGRVPLREAVLFFSGRASFEMMQKAARAGVPVVAAVGAPSSMAVECAEAFGITLAGFLRSDRFNIYAGASRIGGTEG
;
A
#
# COMPACT_ATOMS: atom_id res chain seq x y z
N MET A 1 16.34 12.67 13.03
CA MET A 1 15.89 11.46 13.72
C MET A 1 14.62 11.00 13.05
N PRO A 2 14.31 9.70 12.93
CA PRO A 2 13.01 9.29 12.40
C PRO A 2 11.89 9.88 13.28
N GLN A 3 10.88 10.45 12.64
CA GLN A 3 9.72 11.02 13.32
C GLN A 3 8.90 9.90 13.97
N ALA A 4 8.32 10.18 15.15
CA ALA A 4 7.48 9.20 15.84
C ALA A 4 6.15 8.99 15.10
N PRO A 5 5.64 7.76 15.01
CA PRO A 5 4.37 7.48 14.34
C PRO A 5 3.13 7.85 15.18
N VAL A 6 3.32 8.22 16.44
CA VAL A 6 2.25 8.56 17.39
C VAL A 6 2.53 9.89 18.10
N ALA A 7 1.47 10.59 18.45
CA ALA A 7 1.50 11.82 19.25
C ALA A 7 0.51 11.73 20.42
N VAL A 8 0.84 12.39 21.54
CA VAL A 8 -0.05 12.52 22.69
C VAL A 8 -0.84 13.82 22.57
N VAL A 9 -2.16 13.74 22.69
CA VAL A 9 -3.07 14.88 22.62
C VAL A 9 -3.97 14.92 23.84
N ALA A 10 -4.40 16.11 24.22
CA ALA A 10 -5.37 16.29 25.29
C ALA A 10 -6.78 16.16 24.74
N VAL A 11 -7.62 15.35 25.38
CA VAL A 11 -9.01 15.08 24.98
C VAL A 11 -9.98 15.27 26.14
N ASP A 12 -11.20 15.67 25.83
CA ASP A 12 -12.33 15.65 26.73
C ASP A 12 -13.18 14.41 26.42
N ARG A 13 -13.30 13.50 27.38
CA ARG A 13 -14.08 12.26 27.19
C ARG A 13 -15.52 12.47 27.61
N VAL A 14 -16.46 12.03 26.77
CA VAL A 14 -17.91 12.08 27.07
C VAL A 14 -18.39 10.65 27.32
N SER A 15 -19.03 10.45 28.49
CA SER A 15 -19.71 9.20 28.84
C SER A 15 -21.16 9.52 29.23
N GLY A 16 -22.10 9.08 28.42
CA GLY A 16 -23.50 9.51 28.53
C GLY A 16 -23.62 11.03 28.33
N SER A 17 -24.17 11.73 29.31
CA SER A 17 -24.30 13.22 29.32
C SER A 17 -23.18 13.94 30.10
N GLN A 18 -22.20 13.20 30.61
CA GLN A 18 -21.13 13.79 31.45
C GLN A 18 -19.84 13.95 30.63
N VAL A 19 -19.24 15.14 30.71
CA VAL A 19 -17.90 15.41 30.21
C VAL A 19 -16.93 15.15 31.36
N GLN A 20 -16.01 14.21 31.14
CA GLN A 20 -14.92 13.91 32.07
C GLN A 20 -13.80 14.93 31.92
N ALA A 21 -13.09 15.18 33.02
CA ALA A 21 -11.94 16.07 33.02
C ALA A 21 -10.92 15.68 31.92
N ARG A 22 -10.23 16.73 31.40
CA ARG A 22 -9.22 16.63 30.34
C ARG A 22 -8.20 15.55 30.64
N THR A 23 -8.10 14.56 29.75
CA THR A 23 -7.18 13.40 29.82
C THR A 23 -6.27 13.39 28.60
N GLU A 24 -5.23 12.58 28.65
CA GLU A 24 -4.37 12.34 27.48
C GLU A 24 -4.88 11.15 26.67
N ASP A 25 -4.68 11.24 25.35
CA ASP A 25 -4.93 10.16 24.40
C ASP A 25 -3.80 10.09 23.38
N VAL A 26 -3.65 8.95 22.72
CA VAL A 26 -2.61 8.72 21.73
C VAL A 26 -3.25 8.66 20.34
N VAL A 27 -2.75 9.48 19.42
CA VAL A 27 -3.22 9.54 18.04
C VAL A 27 -2.10 9.19 17.06
N ALA A 28 -2.47 8.65 15.90
CA ALA A 28 -1.52 8.43 14.82
C ALA A 28 -1.08 9.78 14.23
N VAL A 29 0.22 9.91 13.99
CA VAL A 29 0.77 11.08 13.30
C VAL A 29 0.48 10.97 11.81
N GLU A 30 -0.02 12.07 11.25
CA GLU A 30 -0.22 12.24 9.81
C GLU A 30 0.54 13.49 9.36
N GLU A 31 1.53 13.30 8.48
CA GLU A 31 2.37 14.38 7.97
C GLU A 31 2.58 14.27 6.46
N PRO A 32 2.81 15.41 5.78
CA PRO A 32 3.13 15.38 4.35
C PRO A 32 4.49 14.74 4.10
N LEU A 33 4.63 13.99 3.01
CA LEU A 33 5.89 13.53 2.46
C LEU A 33 6.01 14.00 1.00
N GLY A 34 6.96 14.90 0.75
CA GLY A 34 7.31 15.36 -0.60
C GLY A 34 8.25 14.38 -1.28
N ILE A 35 7.99 14.05 -2.54
CA ILE A 35 8.82 13.18 -3.37
C ILE A 35 9.37 13.97 -4.53
N ALA A 36 10.70 14.00 -4.66
CA ALA A 36 11.42 14.64 -5.75
C ALA A 36 12.15 13.58 -6.60
N LEU A 37 12.09 13.72 -7.92
CA LEU A 37 12.72 12.83 -8.89
C LEU A 37 13.89 13.52 -9.59
N GLY A 38 15.05 12.86 -9.60
CA GLY A 38 16.15 13.12 -10.50
C GLY A 38 16.10 12.07 -11.63
N TYR A 39 16.04 12.52 -12.87
CA TYR A 39 15.94 11.66 -14.06
C TYR A 39 16.63 12.27 -15.26
N THR A 40 16.89 11.49 -16.31
CA THR A 40 17.50 11.95 -17.55
C THR A 40 16.45 11.93 -18.66
N ASP A 41 16.33 13.07 -19.40
CA ASP A 41 15.49 13.20 -20.59
C ASP A 41 16.31 13.65 -21.81
N ALA A 42 15.63 14.09 -22.88
CA ALA A 42 16.28 14.58 -24.10
C ALA A 42 17.12 15.86 -23.89
N HIS A 43 16.91 16.58 -22.79
CA HIS A 43 17.62 17.82 -22.41
C HIS A 43 18.71 17.57 -21.35
N GLY A 44 18.98 16.30 -21.01
CA GLY A 44 19.97 15.91 -20.01
C GLY A 44 19.38 15.61 -18.64
N ARG A 45 20.20 15.75 -17.58
CA ARG A 45 19.80 15.46 -16.21
C ARG A 45 18.83 16.51 -15.70
N GLN A 46 17.66 16.08 -15.25
CA GLN A 46 16.60 16.90 -14.70
C GLN A 46 16.33 16.57 -13.23
N GLN A 47 15.79 17.53 -12.50
CA GLN A 47 15.27 17.34 -11.16
C GLN A 47 13.91 18.04 -11.05
N ARG A 48 12.94 17.33 -10.50
CA ARG A 48 11.59 17.87 -10.35
C ARG A 48 10.93 17.38 -9.07
N ASP A 49 10.26 18.29 -8.35
CA ASP A 49 9.28 17.90 -7.34
C ASP A 49 8.09 17.25 -8.04
N TRP A 50 7.74 16.07 -7.58
CA TRP A 50 6.74 15.25 -8.26
C TRP A 50 5.40 15.27 -7.56
N VAL A 51 5.35 14.87 -6.29
CA VAL A 51 4.10 14.67 -5.57
C VAL A 51 4.32 14.84 -4.07
N VAL A 52 3.23 15.21 -3.38
CA VAL A 52 3.14 15.18 -1.92
C VAL A 52 2.05 14.19 -1.53
N THR A 53 2.34 13.31 -0.59
CA THR A 53 1.37 12.37 0.00
C THR A 53 1.31 12.58 1.52
N MET A 54 0.11 12.40 2.11
CA MET A 54 -0.04 12.37 3.56
C MET A 54 0.22 10.95 4.05
N ARG A 55 1.11 10.79 5.04
CA ARG A 55 1.51 9.48 5.54
C ARG A 55 1.71 9.47 7.05
N THR A 56 1.69 8.30 7.67
CA THR A 56 2.27 8.08 9.00
C THR A 56 3.78 7.89 8.86
N PRO A 57 4.60 8.68 9.61
CA PRO A 57 6.06 8.57 9.58
C PRO A 57 6.57 7.14 9.81
N GLY A 58 7.69 6.82 9.16
CA GLY A 58 8.33 5.51 9.20
C GLY A 58 8.10 4.69 7.93
N GLY A 59 9.17 4.06 7.42
CA GLY A 59 9.15 3.33 6.16
C GLY A 59 8.95 4.23 4.94
N ASP A 60 9.47 5.47 5.00
CA ASP A 60 9.27 6.47 3.94
C ASP A 60 9.99 6.11 2.65
N LEU A 61 11.19 5.54 2.75
CA LEU A 61 11.95 5.12 1.57
C LEU A 61 11.26 3.95 0.87
N GLU A 62 10.75 3.00 1.65
CA GLU A 62 9.95 1.87 1.16
C GLU A 62 8.63 2.35 0.56
N LEU A 63 7.94 3.31 1.19
CA LEU A 63 6.74 3.94 0.64
C LEU A 63 7.03 4.50 -0.75
N VAL A 64 8.10 5.29 -0.88
CA VAL A 64 8.46 5.93 -2.14
C VAL A 64 8.85 4.89 -3.20
N LEU A 65 9.60 3.84 -2.82
CA LEU A 65 9.98 2.76 -3.71
C LEU A 65 8.75 2.02 -4.26
N GLY A 66 7.81 1.64 -3.39
CA GLY A 66 6.56 0.99 -3.77
C GLY A 66 5.65 1.89 -4.61
N PHE A 67 5.59 3.18 -4.27
CA PHE A 67 4.82 4.16 -5.04
C PHE A 67 5.36 4.32 -6.47
N LEU A 68 6.67 4.49 -6.65
CA LEU A 68 7.32 4.56 -7.97
C LEU A 68 7.06 3.30 -8.79
N PHE A 69 7.14 2.14 -8.16
CA PHE A 69 6.82 0.87 -8.79
C PHE A 69 5.35 0.82 -9.21
N ALA A 70 4.41 1.14 -8.32
CA ALA A 70 2.97 1.13 -8.60
C ALA A 70 2.58 2.09 -9.74
N GLU A 71 3.23 3.27 -9.83
CA GLU A 71 3.01 4.24 -10.90
C GLU A 71 3.70 3.87 -12.23
N GLY A 72 4.52 2.81 -12.24
CA GLY A 72 5.22 2.36 -13.44
C GLY A 72 6.44 3.19 -13.81
N VAL A 73 6.95 3.99 -12.89
CA VAL A 73 8.19 4.76 -13.07
C VAL A 73 9.39 3.84 -13.08
N ILE A 74 9.37 2.83 -12.22
CA ILE A 74 10.42 1.80 -12.12
C ILE A 74 9.82 0.40 -12.28
N GLN A 75 10.68 -0.57 -12.65
CA GLN A 75 10.35 -1.99 -12.73
C GLN A 75 11.04 -2.80 -11.63
N SER A 76 12.17 -2.31 -11.15
CA SER A 76 13.00 -2.96 -10.14
C SER A 76 13.72 -1.93 -9.27
N ALA A 77 14.28 -2.36 -8.15
CA ALA A 77 15.12 -1.52 -7.31
C ALA A 77 16.41 -1.07 -8.03
N ALA A 78 16.89 -1.81 -9.03
CA ALA A 78 18.07 -1.47 -9.83
C ALA A 78 17.86 -0.22 -10.72
N ASP A 79 16.61 0.20 -10.93
CA ASP A 79 16.27 1.41 -11.68
C ASP A 79 16.59 2.69 -10.88
N ILE A 80 16.93 2.55 -9.60
CA ILE A 80 17.27 3.65 -8.70
C ILE A 80 18.75 3.62 -8.36
N THR A 81 19.43 4.74 -8.58
CA THR A 81 20.84 4.91 -8.19
C THR A 81 20.98 5.42 -6.76
N SER A 82 20.01 6.19 -6.27
CA SER A 82 20.00 6.71 -4.89
C SER A 82 18.56 7.05 -4.46
N ILE A 83 18.24 6.71 -3.21
CA ILE A 83 17.01 7.13 -2.54
C ILE A 83 17.37 7.57 -1.12
N ARG A 84 16.96 8.78 -0.72
CA ARG A 84 17.33 9.32 0.59
C ARG A 84 16.39 10.44 1.03
N HIS A 85 16.26 10.61 2.34
CA HIS A 85 15.72 11.84 2.88
C HIS A 85 16.63 13.02 2.52
N CYS A 86 16.05 14.16 2.24
CA CYS A 86 16.77 15.41 2.06
C CYS A 86 16.12 16.50 2.88
N ASP A 87 16.97 17.28 3.56
CA ASP A 87 16.53 18.46 4.26
C ASP A 87 16.38 19.59 3.24
N SER A 88 15.20 20.15 3.11
CA SER A 88 14.96 21.31 2.26
C SER A 88 15.09 22.58 3.11
N GLY A 89 16.32 23.13 3.22
CA GLY A 89 16.56 24.46 3.77
C GLY A 89 16.28 24.62 5.26
N SER A 90 16.11 25.88 5.69
CA SER A 90 16.08 26.32 7.08
C SER A 90 14.79 26.02 7.87
N ASP A 91 13.79 25.39 7.29
CA ASP A 91 12.53 25.05 7.98
C ASP A 91 12.67 23.75 8.76
N LEU A 92 12.73 23.87 10.09
CA LEU A 92 12.74 22.74 11.02
C LEU A 92 11.51 21.82 10.85
N GLU A 93 10.38 22.35 10.39
CA GLU A 93 9.14 21.60 10.14
C GLU A 93 9.22 20.69 8.90
N SER A 94 10.16 20.95 7.98
CA SER A 94 10.35 20.13 6.77
C SER A 94 11.41 19.04 6.92
N GLN A 95 12.12 18.97 8.03
CA GLN A 95 13.16 17.97 8.27
C GLN A 95 12.58 16.57 8.31
N GLY A 96 13.03 15.71 7.38
CA GLY A 96 12.57 14.34 7.25
C GLY A 96 11.29 14.14 6.42
N ASN A 97 10.62 15.21 5.98
CA ASN A 97 9.38 15.15 5.21
C ASN A 97 9.59 15.26 3.69
N ARG A 98 10.82 15.03 3.23
CA ARG A 98 11.15 15.02 1.80
C ARG A 98 12.09 13.88 1.46
N VAL A 99 11.74 13.12 0.43
CA VAL A 99 12.57 12.05 -0.14
C VAL A 99 12.95 12.43 -1.57
N ARG A 100 14.22 12.32 -1.87
CA ARG A 100 14.77 12.46 -3.21
C ARG A 100 15.19 11.11 -3.76
N VAL A 101 14.75 10.83 -4.98
CA VAL A 101 15.09 9.64 -5.73
C VAL A 101 15.89 10.04 -6.97
N GLU A 102 17.02 9.42 -7.19
CA GLU A 102 17.80 9.52 -8.41
C GLU A 102 17.61 8.25 -9.24
N LEU A 103 16.96 8.39 -10.38
CA LEU A 103 16.77 7.29 -11.32
C LEU A 103 18.03 7.06 -12.16
N SER A 104 18.24 5.82 -12.58
CA SER A 104 19.29 5.44 -13.50
C SER A 104 19.07 6.09 -14.88
N ASP A 105 20.13 6.38 -15.62
CA ASP A 105 20.05 7.09 -16.90
C ASP A 105 19.31 6.36 -18.01
N PHE A 106 19.14 5.05 -17.87
CA PHE A 106 18.34 4.26 -18.83
C PHE A 106 16.84 4.27 -18.52
N VAL A 107 16.40 4.73 -17.35
CA VAL A 107 14.99 4.83 -16.98
C VAL A 107 14.34 6.00 -17.71
N ARG A 108 13.28 5.73 -18.45
CA ARG A 108 12.48 6.75 -19.12
C ARG A 108 11.19 7.00 -18.34
N VAL A 109 11.10 8.16 -17.71
CA VAL A 109 9.90 8.54 -16.95
C VAL A 109 8.77 8.87 -17.94
N PRO A 110 7.63 8.16 -17.86
CA PRO A 110 6.52 8.42 -18.76
C PRO A 110 5.95 9.84 -18.58
N PRO A 111 5.61 10.58 -19.65
CA PRO A 111 5.13 11.97 -19.54
C PRO A 111 3.89 12.15 -18.65
N HIS A 112 3.03 11.15 -18.55
CA HIS A 112 1.81 11.22 -17.74
C HIS A 112 2.13 11.27 -16.23
N VAL A 113 3.29 10.80 -15.79
CA VAL A 113 3.75 10.85 -14.39
C VAL A 113 3.79 12.30 -13.88
N PHE A 114 4.19 13.25 -14.73
CA PHE A 114 4.28 14.65 -14.36
C PHE A 114 3.02 15.47 -14.61
N ARG A 115 1.95 14.88 -15.16
CA ARG A 115 0.66 15.57 -15.38
C ARG A 115 -0.18 15.68 -14.10
N ARG A 116 0.17 14.93 -13.04
CA ARG A 116 -0.48 15.02 -11.74
C ARG A 116 0.05 16.23 -10.98
N GLN A 117 -0.74 17.31 -10.92
CA GLN A 117 -0.37 18.56 -10.21
C GLN A 117 -1.06 18.71 -8.84
N ASN A 118 -1.90 17.75 -8.43
CA ASN A 118 -2.63 17.84 -7.17
C ASN A 118 -2.01 16.94 -6.09
N PRO A 119 -2.00 17.39 -4.81
CA PRO A 119 -1.63 16.53 -3.70
C PRO A 119 -2.51 15.28 -3.71
N LEU A 120 -1.89 14.12 -3.53
CA LEU A 120 -2.61 12.86 -3.39
C LEU A 120 -3.35 12.86 -2.06
N ASN A 121 -4.62 13.21 -2.08
CA ASN A 121 -5.48 12.96 -0.94
C ASN A 121 -5.69 11.44 -0.84
N SER A 122 -5.55 10.90 0.36
CA SER A 122 -5.74 9.48 0.69
C SER A 122 -7.11 8.90 0.27
N SER A 123 -8.02 9.75 -0.16
CA SER A 123 -9.38 9.41 -0.56
C SER A 123 -9.65 9.48 -2.07
N CYS A 124 -8.71 9.97 -2.88
CA CYS A 124 -8.95 10.22 -4.32
C CYS A 124 -7.70 9.90 -5.15
N GLY A 125 -7.49 8.62 -5.42
CA GLY A 125 -6.30 8.12 -6.12
C GLY A 125 -6.34 8.21 -7.63
N VAL A 126 -7.42 8.64 -8.28
CA VAL A 126 -7.50 8.68 -9.75
C VAL A 126 -8.11 9.98 -10.24
N CYS A 127 -7.25 10.97 -10.44
CA CYS A 127 -7.57 12.05 -11.38
C CYS A 127 -6.80 11.80 -12.68
N GLY A 128 -7.39 11.00 -13.55
CA GLY A 128 -6.84 10.61 -14.85
C GLY A 128 -7.00 9.11 -15.03
N LYS A 129 -7.92 8.70 -15.85
CA LYS A 129 -8.35 7.33 -16.18
C LYS A 129 -7.17 6.37 -16.41
N ALA A 130 -6.63 5.76 -15.35
CA ALA A 130 -6.01 4.46 -15.50
C ALA A 130 -7.18 3.48 -15.69
N THR A 131 -7.50 3.16 -16.91
CA THR A 131 -8.51 2.16 -17.25
C THR A 131 -7.92 0.77 -17.02
N LEU A 132 -8.77 -0.26 -16.93
CA LEU A 132 -8.31 -1.66 -16.98
C LEU A 132 -7.41 -1.92 -18.19
N GLU A 133 -7.66 -1.22 -19.31
CA GLU A 133 -6.85 -1.28 -20.53
C GLU A 133 -5.44 -0.76 -20.30
N ASP A 134 -5.27 0.41 -19.64
CA ASP A 134 -3.95 0.95 -19.30
C ASP A 134 -3.17 0.03 -18.36
N LEU A 135 -3.89 -0.67 -17.46
CA LEU A 135 -3.29 -1.64 -16.57
C LEU A 135 -2.84 -2.90 -17.32
N ARG A 136 -3.63 -3.41 -18.26
CA ARG A 136 -3.28 -4.56 -19.12
C ARG A 136 -2.02 -4.33 -19.94
N VAL A 137 -1.77 -3.11 -20.36
CA VAL A 137 -0.53 -2.74 -21.06
C VAL A 137 0.70 -2.80 -20.13
N ARG A 138 0.50 -2.64 -18.81
CA ARG A 138 1.59 -2.51 -17.82
C ARG A 138 1.80 -3.73 -16.94
N CYS A 139 0.82 -4.62 -16.87
CA CYS A 139 0.83 -5.77 -15.97
C CYS A 139 0.40 -7.02 -16.74
N GLU A 140 1.12 -8.10 -16.56
CA GLU A 140 0.69 -9.41 -17.02
C GLU A 140 -0.31 -10.02 -16.02
N PRO A 141 -1.31 -10.77 -16.49
CA PRO A 141 -2.16 -11.54 -15.59
C PRO A 141 -1.33 -12.48 -14.71
N VAL A 142 -1.74 -12.63 -13.47
CA VAL A 142 -1.11 -13.57 -12.54
C VAL A 142 -1.42 -14.99 -13.01
N PRO A 143 -0.41 -15.79 -13.40
CA PRO A 143 -0.66 -17.14 -13.88
C PRO A 143 -1.29 -17.99 -12.78
N VAL A 144 -2.28 -18.79 -13.13
CA VAL A 144 -2.82 -19.82 -12.25
C VAL A 144 -1.75 -20.89 -12.12
N GLN A 145 -0.96 -20.86 -11.06
CA GLN A 145 0.00 -21.91 -10.79
C GLN A 145 -0.76 -23.18 -10.37
N ALA A 146 -0.46 -24.30 -11.03
CA ALA A 146 -1.01 -25.58 -10.63
C ALA A 146 -0.60 -25.91 -9.18
N GLY A 147 -1.59 -26.19 -8.32
CA GLY A 147 -1.36 -26.51 -6.91
C GLY A 147 -1.17 -25.32 -5.98
N PHE A 148 -1.32 -24.06 -6.46
CA PHE A 148 -1.41 -22.92 -5.54
C PHE A 148 -2.85 -22.80 -5.01
N GLU A 149 -3.05 -23.28 -3.79
CA GLU A 149 -4.31 -23.30 -3.09
C GLU A 149 -4.11 -22.78 -1.66
N VAL A 150 -5.09 -22.03 -1.16
CA VAL A 150 -5.12 -21.47 0.19
C VAL A 150 -6.35 -22.04 0.90
N ALA A 151 -6.16 -22.67 2.06
CA ALA A 151 -7.31 -23.18 2.83
C ALA A 151 -8.20 -22.04 3.34
N ALA A 152 -9.52 -22.24 3.32
CA ALA A 152 -10.47 -21.25 3.82
C ALA A 152 -10.22 -20.88 5.29
N GLU A 153 -9.77 -21.83 6.12
CA GLU A 153 -9.37 -21.61 7.51
C GLU A 153 -8.23 -20.61 7.63
N VAL A 154 -7.23 -20.69 6.73
CA VAL A 154 -6.12 -19.74 6.70
C VAL A 154 -6.65 -18.33 6.49
N LEU A 155 -7.54 -18.10 5.51
CA LEU A 155 -8.11 -16.79 5.29
C LEU A 155 -8.86 -16.29 6.52
N ARG A 156 -9.68 -17.13 7.16
CA ARG A 156 -10.43 -16.77 8.37
C ARG A 156 -9.55 -16.41 9.56
N SER A 157 -8.33 -16.94 9.64
CA SER A 157 -7.39 -16.64 10.73
C SER A 157 -6.64 -15.30 10.57
N LEU A 158 -6.58 -14.75 9.35
CA LEU A 158 -5.78 -13.55 9.04
C LEU A 158 -6.16 -12.30 9.84
N PRO A 159 -7.47 -11.98 10.07
CA PRO A 159 -7.83 -10.77 10.81
C PRO A 159 -7.23 -10.72 12.21
N GLU A 160 -7.26 -11.83 12.93
CA GLU A 160 -6.71 -11.90 14.29
C GLU A 160 -5.18 -11.91 14.25
N ALA A 161 -4.57 -12.64 13.33
CA ALA A 161 -3.12 -12.65 13.15
C ALA A 161 -2.54 -11.25 12.85
N VAL A 162 -3.26 -10.44 12.07
CA VAL A 162 -2.88 -9.05 11.76
C VAL A 162 -3.10 -8.16 12.99
N ARG A 163 -4.25 -8.26 13.66
CA ARG A 163 -4.57 -7.43 14.83
C ARG A 163 -3.48 -7.50 15.91
N GLN A 164 -2.93 -8.68 16.16
CA GLN A 164 -1.86 -8.90 17.13
C GLN A 164 -0.52 -8.27 16.73
N ARG A 165 -0.37 -7.85 15.47
CA ARG A 165 0.87 -7.33 14.88
C ARG A 165 0.79 -5.85 14.47
N GLN A 166 -0.25 -5.14 14.88
CA GLN A 166 -0.46 -3.73 14.60
C GLN A 166 -0.21 -2.86 15.84
N PRO A 167 1.05 -2.55 16.21
CA PRO A 167 1.34 -1.80 17.43
C PRO A 167 0.81 -0.38 17.39
N VAL A 168 0.87 0.30 16.24
CA VAL A 168 0.40 1.69 16.13
C VAL A 168 -1.12 1.74 16.10
N PHE A 169 -1.77 0.86 15.35
CA PHE A 169 -3.23 0.72 15.40
C PHE A 169 -3.72 0.32 16.80
N GLY A 170 -3.03 -0.59 17.47
CA GLY A 170 -3.36 -1.01 18.84
C GLY A 170 -3.34 0.14 19.84
N ALA A 171 -2.44 1.11 19.65
CA ALA A 171 -2.33 2.29 20.49
C ALA A 171 -3.33 3.41 20.12
N THR A 172 -3.68 3.53 18.85
CA THR A 172 -4.39 4.72 18.31
C THR A 172 -5.74 4.44 17.68
N GLY A 173 -5.96 3.21 17.20
CA GLY A 173 -7.15 2.84 16.41
C GLY A 173 -7.24 3.51 15.02
N GLY A 174 -6.23 4.31 14.62
CA GLY A 174 -6.31 5.26 13.51
C GLY A 174 -5.62 4.84 12.21
N LEU A 175 -5.08 3.62 12.09
CA LEU A 175 -4.32 3.20 10.92
C LEU A 175 -4.96 2.09 10.11
N HIS A 176 -4.62 2.06 8.83
CA HIS A 176 -4.83 0.90 7.98
C HIS A 176 -3.59 0.00 7.98
N ALA A 177 -3.81 -1.29 7.71
CA ALA A 177 -2.74 -2.24 7.51
C ALA A 177 -2.89 -3.01 6.20
N VAL A 178 -1.74 -3.31 5.60
CA VAL A 178 -1.59 -4.35 4.59
C VAL A 178 -0.59 -5.37 5.12
N ALA A 179 -0.96 -6.64 5.12
CA ALA A 179 -0.09 -7.72 5.59
C ALA A 179 0.12 -8.77 4.50
N TRP A 180 1.27 -9.40 4.52
CA TRP A 180 1.68 -10.46 3.62
C TRP A 180 1.84 -11.76 4.39
N PHE A 181 1.18 -12.79 3.91
CA PHE A 181 1.27 -14.16 4.40
C PHE A 181 1.67 -15.11 3.27
N GLU A 182 2.27 -16.21 3.61
CA GLU A 182 2.39 -17.35 2.72
C GLU A 182 1.03 -18.06 2.60
N ARG A 183 0.89 -18.94 1.60
CA ARG A 183 -0.33 -19.77 1.40
C ARG A 183 -0.70 -20.62 2.61
N THR A 184 0.26 -20.94 3.46
CA THR A 184 0.08 -21.71 4.71
C THR A 184 -0.51 -20.88 5.86
N GLY A 185 -0.61 -19.56 5.69
CA GLY A 185 -0.92 -18.61 6.77
C GLY A 185 0.29 -18.15 7.58
N ALA A 186 1.51 -18.57 7.22
CA ALA A 186 2.71 -18.08 7.86
C ALA A 186 2.88 -16.57 7.56
N PHE A 187 3.05 -15.79 8.62
CA PHE A 187 3.23 -14.34 8.53
C PHE A 187 4.61 -14.00 7.95
N VAL A 188 4.64 -13.06 6.99
CA VAL A 188 5.87 -12.60 6.35
C VAL A 188 6.18 -11.15 6.71
N ASP A 189 5.22 -10.22 6.46
CA ASP A 189 5.44 -8.79 6.67
C ASP A 189 4.11 -8.04 6.86
N LEU A 190 4.20 -6.82 7.45
CA LEU A 190 3.06 -5.95 7.66
C LEU A 190 3.50 -4.48 7.56
N ALA A 191 2.69 -3.66 6.93
CA ALA A 191 2.84 -2.21 6.94
C ALA A 191 1.57 -1.55 7.45
N GLU A 192 1.76 -0.54 8.32
CA GLU A 192 0.71 0.35 8.81
C GLU A 192 0.90 1.75 8.24
N ASP A 193 -0.21 2.41 7.93
CA ASP A 193 -0.24 3.84 7.54
C ASP A 193 -1.66 4.38 7.70
N VAL A 194 -1.80 5.71 7.90
CA VAL A 194 -3.09 6.41 7.86
C VAL A 194 -3.78 6.24 6.51
N GLY A 195 -3.01 6.10 5.45
CA GLY A 195 -3.46 5.81 4.09
C GLY A 195 -3.30 4.33 3.72
N ARG A 196 -4.40 3.63 3.40
CA ARG A 196 -4.33 2.22 2.95
C ARG A 196 -3.44 2.01 1.72
N HIS A 197 -3.38 3.01 0.81
CA HIS A 197 -2.51 2.97 -0.36
C HIS A 197 -1.04 3.05 0.03
N ASN A 198 -0.71 3.92 0.99
CA ASN A 198 0.65 4.03 1.53
C ASN A 198 1.08 2.76 2.25
N ALA A 199 0.18 2.14 3.04
CA ALA A 199 0.47 0.86 3.67
C ALA A 199 0.82 -0.22 2.62
N MET A 200 0.10 -0.26 1.50
CA MET A 200 0.41 -1.14 0.38
C MET A 200 1.76 -0.80 -0.25
N ASP A 201 2.03 0.49 -0.50
CA ASP A 201 3.30 0.92 -1.09
C ASP A 201 4.48 0.62 -0.18
N LYS A 202 4.37 0.83 1.14
CA LYS A 202 5.39 0.44 2.11
C LYS A 202 5.73 -1.04 2.02
N LEU A 203 4.71 -1.91 2.00
CA LEU A 203 4.90 -3.35 1.95
C LEU A 203 5.52 -3.80 0.62
N VAL A 204 4.97 -3.33 -0.51
CA VAL A 204 5.49 -3.66 -1.84
C VAL A 204 6.90 -3.10 -2.04
N GLY A 205 7.18 -1.90 -1.53
CA GLY A 205 8.51 -1.29 -1.59
C GLY A 205 9.56 -2.09 -0.84
N ARG A 206 9.24 -2.62 0.35
CA ARG A 206 10.14 -3.54 1.07
C ARG A 206 10.39 -4.82 0.26
N ALA A 207 9.31 -5.41 -0.27
CA ALA A 207 9.44 -6.62 -1.10
C ALA A 207 10.28 -6.37 -2.35
N LEU A 208 10.11 -5.20 -3.00
CA LEU A 208 10.88 -4.81 -4.18
C LEU A 208 12.36 -4.58 -3.84
N GLY A 209 12.65 -3.88 -2.74
CA GLY A 209 14.01 -3.65 -2.25
C GLY A 209 14.72 -4.95 -1.88
N ALA A 210 13.99 -5.97 -1.42
CA ALA A 210 14.49 -7.30 -1.13
C ALA A 210 14.54 -8.24 -2.35
N GLY A 211 14.20 -7.76 -3.57
CA GLY A 211 14.18 -8.58 -4.79
C GLY A 211 13.11 -9.67 -4.81
N ARG A 212 12.03 -9.51 -4.04
CA ARG A 212 10.97 -10.52 -3.88
C ARG A 212 9.74 -10.29 -4.76
N VAL A 213 9.71 -9.21 -5.55
CA VAL A 213 8.65 -8.97 -6.55
C VAL A 213 9.05 -9.65 -7.86
N PRO A 214 8.13 -10.39 -8.52
CA PRO A 214 6.69 -10.54 -8.26
C PRO A 214 6.36 -11.48 -7.08
N LEU A 215 5.27 -11.14 -6.35
CA LEU A 215 4.80 -11.83 -5.15
C LEU A 215 3.88 -13.03 -5.49
N ARG A 216 4.36 -13.97 -6.28
CA ARG A 216 3.57 -15.04 -6.91
C ARG A 216 2.98 -16.06 -5.92
N GLU A 217 3.46 -16.11 -4.69
CA GLU A 217 3.01 -17.03 -3.65
C GLU A 217 2.40 -16.31 -2.44
N ALA A 218 2.10 -15.01 -2.59
CA ALA A 218 1.60 -14.20 -1.50
C ALA A 218 0.08 -14.27 -1.34
N VAL A 219 -0.34 -14.25 -0.10
CA VAL A 219 -1.70 -13.88 0.32
C VAL A 219 -1.61 -12.50 0.94
N LEU A 220 -2.19 -11.48 0.31
CA LEU A 220 -2.27 -10.14 0.90
C LEU A 220 -3.58 -9.96 1.67
N PHE A 221 -3.45 -9.46 2.88
CA PHE A 221 -4.57 -9.05 3.72
C PHE A 221 -4.69 -7.52 3.73
N PHE A 222 -5.92 -7.02 3.52
CA PHE A 222 -6.25 -5.60 3.65
C PHE A 222 -7.17 -5.37 4.85
N SER A 223 -6.76 -4.55 5.81
CA SER A 223 -7.61 -4.19 6.96
C SER A 223 -8.83 -3.33 6.59
N GLY A 224 -8.82 -2.74 5.40
CA GLY A 224 -9.88 -1.89 4.87
C GLY A 224 -10.61 -2.50 3.66
N ARG A 225 -11.14 -1.62 2.80
CA ARG A 225 -11.82 -1.99 1.55
C ARG A 225 -10.82 -2.35 0.46
N ALA A 226 -11.19 -3.29 -0.43
CA ALA A 226 -10.51 -3.53 -1.69
C ALA A 226 -11.04 -2.56 -2.75
N SER A 227 -10.32 -1.46 -3.02
CA SER A 227 -10.61 -0.54 -4.11
C SER A 227 -9.89 -0.96 -5.39
N PHE A 228 -10.31 -0.41 -6.54
CA PHE A 228 -9.63 -0.63 -7.81
C PHE A 228 -8.11 -0.38 -7.72
N GLU A 229 -7.71 0.74 -7.12
CA GLU A 229 -6.29 1.10 -6.98
C GLU A 229 -5.50 0.11 -6.12
N MET A 230 -6.10 -0.41 -5.04
CA MET A 230 -5.48 -1.47 -4.23
C MET A 230 -5.28 -2.74 -5.07
N MET A 231 -6.27 -3.09 -5.92
CA MET A 231 -6.15 -4.24 -6.82
C MET A 231 -5.15 -4.01 -7.95
N GLN A 232 -5.04 -2.78 -8.49
CA GLN A 232 -3.99 -2.42 -9.44
C GLN A 232 -2.59 -2.64 -8.86
N LYS A 233 -2.35 -2.18 -7.62
CA LYS A 233 -1.08 -2.37 -6.92
C LYS A 233 -0.79 -3.86 -6.68
N ALA A 234 -1.81 -4.65 -6.30
CA ALA A 234 -1.69 -6.08 -6.12
C ALA A 234 -1.37 -6.81 -7.44
N ALA A 235 -2.07 -6.47 -8.53
CA ALA A 235 -1.83 -7.01 -9.86
C ALA A 235 -0.40 -6.71 -10.33
N ARG A 236 0.05 -5.46 -10.18
CA ARG A 236 1.40 -5.06 -10.55
C ARG A 236 2.48 -5.75 -9.72
N ALA A 237 2.20 -6.01 -8.45
CA ALA A 237 3.09 -6.79 -7.59
C ALA A 237 3.03 -8.30 -7.85
N GLY A 238 2.16 -8.79 -8.74
CA GLY A 238 2.02 -10.19 -9.11
C GLY A 238 1.38 -11.06 -8.02
N VAL A 239 0.48 -10.48 -7.21
CA VAL A 239 -0.16 -11.14 -6.07
C VAL A 239 -1.33 -12.02 -6.53
N PRO A 240 -1.35 -13.32 -6.19
CA PRO A 240 -2.42 -14.22 -6.61
C PRO A 240 -3.68 -14.18 -5.74
N VAL A 241 -3.57 -13.81 -4.46
CA VAL A 241 -4.70 -13.82 -3.51
C VAL A 241 -4.73 -12.54 -2.69
N VAL A 242 -5.88 -11.90 -2.67
CA VAL A 242 -6.20 -10.73 -1.84
C VAL A 242 -7.41 -11.02 -0.97
N ALA A 243 -7.28 -10.81 0.34
CA ALA A 243 -8.34 -10.93 1.32
C ALA A 243 -8.55 -9.60 2.06
N ALA A 244 -9.76 -9.05 2.02
CA ALA A 244 -10.08 -7.75 2.60
C ALA A 244 -11.16 -7.85 3.69
N VAL A 245 -10.98 -7.12 4.79
CA VAL A 245 -12.00 -6.99 5.85
C VAL A 245 -13.24 -6.25 5.35
N GLY A 246 -13.02 -5.25 4.47
CA GLY A 246 -14.08 -4.45 3.87
C GLY A 246 -14.61 -5.02 2.55
N ALA A 247 -15.58 -4.30 1.98
CA ALA A 247 -16.16 -4.61 0.68
C ALA A 247 -15.19 -4.30 -0.47
N PRO A 248 -15.22 -5.06 -1.57
CA PRO A 248 -14.62 -4.64 -2.83
C PRO A 248 -15.54 -3.64 -3.55
N SER A 249 -14.96 -2.82 -4.44
CA SER A 249 -15.72 -2.07 -5.44
C SER A 249 -15.95 -2.93 -6.70
N SER A 250 -16.92 -2.56 -7.56
CA SER A 250 -17.15 -3.26 -8.83
C SER A 250 -15.90 -3.32 -9.70
N MET A 251 -15.20 -2.19 -9.87
CA MET A 251 -13.93 -2.17 -10.61
C MET A 251 -12.81 -2.99 -9.96
N ALA A 252 -12.84 -3.20 -8.64
CA ALA A 252 -11.89 -4.10 -7.98
C ALA A 252 -12.17 -5.57 -8.34
N VAL A 253 -13.43 -5.95 -8.47
CA VAL A 253 -13.84 -7.29 -8.93
C VAL A 253 -13.42 -7.49 -10.40
N GLU A 254 -13.75 -6.55 -11.28
CA GLU A 254 -13.35 -6.59 -12.70
C GLU A 254 -11.82 -6.69 -12.85
N CYS A 255 -11.07 -5.94 -12.04
CA CYS A 255 -9.61 -6.02 -12.01
C CYS A 255 -9.13 -7.40 -11.56
N ALA A 256 -9.73 -7.96 -10.50
CA ALA A 256 -9.37 -9.29 -10.01
C ALA A 256 -9.61 -10.38 -11.08
N GLU A 257 -10.75 -10.34 -11.76
CA GLU A 257 -11.07 -11.26 -12.86
C GLU A 257 -10.09 -11.10 -14.04
N ALA A 258 -9.85 -9.85 -14.47
CA ALA A 258 -9.00 -9.55 -15.61
C ALA A 258 -7.55 -9.98 -15.42
N PHE A 259 -7.04 -9.93 -14.17
CA PHE A 259 -5.67 -10.29 -13.82
C PHE A 259 -5.54 -11.65 -13.14
N GLY A 260 -6.63 -12.42 -13.03
CA GLY A 260 -6.60 -13.74 -12.44
C GLY A 260 -6.26 -13.74 -10.95
N ILE A 261 -6.68 -12.72 -10.20
CA ILE A 261 -6.47 -12.61 -8.75
C ILE A 261 -7.67 -13.18 -8.02
N THR A 262 -7.44 -14.02 -7.02
CA THR A 262 -8.51 -14.40 -6.09
C THR A 262 -8.80 -13.24 -5.16
N LEU A 263 -10.06 -12.79 -5.12
CA LEU A 263 -10.51 -11.67 -4.29
C LEU A 263 -11.56 -12.15 -3.28
N ALA A 264 -11.18 -12.14 -2.00
CA ALA A 264 -12.08 -12.35 -0.87
C ALA A 264 -12.38 -11.00 -0.19
N GLY A 265 -13.64 -10.79 0.18
CA GLY A 265 -14.08 -9.60 0.91
C GLY A 265 -14.98 -9.93 2.08
N PHE A 266 -15.28 -8.94 2.93
CA PHE A 266 -16.02 -9.10 4.18
C PHE A 266 -15.43 -10.18 5.09
N LEU A 267 -14.10 -10.26 5.11
CA LEU A 267 -13.38 -11.30 5.84
C LEU A 267 -13.61 -11.17 7.34
N ARG A 268 -14.07 -12.28 7.97
CA ARG A 268 -14.28 -12.45 9.41
C ARG A 268 -13.72 -13.79 9.83
N SER A 269 -13.68 -14.03 11.14
CA SER A 269 -13.19 -15.30 11.71
C SER A 269 -14.09 -16.50 11.37
N ASP A 270 -15.35 -16.27 11.02
CA ASP A 270 -16.35 -17.30 10.74
C ASP A 270 -16.75 -17.38 9.25
N ARG A 271 -16.55 -16.31 8.47
CA ARG A 271 -17.04 -16.21 7.08
C ARG A 271 -16.28 -15.20 6.24
N PHE A 272 -16.41 -15.32 4.93
CA PHE A 272 -16.01 -14.33 3.91
C PHE A 272 -16.76 -14.60 2.61
N ASN A 273 -16.74 -13.64 1.69
CA ASN A 273 -17.27 -13.79 0.34
C ASN A 273 -16.13 -13.88 -0.67
N ILE A 274 -16.24 -14.76 -1.66
CA ILE A 274 -15.31 -14.82 -2.79
C ILE A 274 -15.95 -14.09 -3.97
N TYR A 275 -15.29 -13.06 -4.49
CA TYR A 275 -15.76 -12.24 -5.61
C TYR A 275 -15.11 -12.63 -6.94
N ALA A 276 -13.94 -13.21 -6.90
CA ALA A 276 -13.22 -13.69 -8.07
C ALA A 276 -12.27 -14.83 -7.67
N GLY A 277 -11.97 -15.74 -8.61
CA GLY A 277 -10.90 -16.73 -8.48
C GLY A 277 -11.13 -17.79 -7.40
N ALA A 278 -12.35 -18.31 -7.23
CA ALA A 278 -12.69 -19.29 -6.20
C ALA A 278 -11.86 -20.60 -6.27
N SER A 279 -11.34 -20.96 -7.43
CA SER A 279 -10.56 -22.19 -7.64
C SER A 279 -9.25 -22.27 -6.85
N ARG A 280 -8.79 -21.16 -6.25
CA ARG A 280 -7.61 -21.16 -5.37
C ARG A 280 -7.94 -21.29 -3.89
N ILE A 281 -9.21 -21.43 -3.53
CA ILE A 281 -9.63 -21.57 -2.13
C ILE A 281 -10.04 -23.02 -1.88
N GLY A 282 -9.23 -23.70 -1.06
CA GLY A 282 -9.50 -25.07 -0.64
C GLY A 282 -10.36 -25.17 0.60
N GLY A 283 -11.00 -26.36 0.81
CA GLY A 283 -11.82 -26.64 1.99
C GLY A 283 -13.17 -25.91 1.99
N THR A 284 -13.65 -25.44 0.85
CA THR A 284 -15.03 -25.00 0.66
C THR A 284 -15.82 -26.22 0.18
N GLU A 285 -16.55 -26.89 1.08
CA GLU A 285 -17.59 -27.84 0.67
C GLU A 285 -18.66 -27.07 -0.12
N GLY A 286 -18.91 -27.50 -1.38
CA GLY A 286 -19.89 -26.90 -2.27
C GLY A 286 -21.33 -27.23 -1.88
#